data_16ae80cbea54a244a4ad278af41c1e94
#
_entry.id   16ae80cbea54a244a4ad278af41c1e94
#
_cell.length_a   1.000
_cell.length_b   1.000
_cell.length_c   1.000
_cell.angle_alpha   90.00
_cell.angle_beta   90.00
_cell.angle_gamma   90.00
#
_symmetry.space_group_name_H-M   'P 1'
#
loop_
_entity.id
_entity.type
_entity.pdbx_description
1 polymer ?
#
loop_
_entity_poly.entity_id
_entity_poly.type
_entity_poly.pdbx_seq_one_letter_code
_entity_poly.pdbx_strand_id
1 'polypeptide(L)'
;GSVTQMKQLGGMRGLMAKPNGDIIETPIISNFKEGLSVLEYFNSTHGARKGLSDTALKTANSGYLTRRLVDVAQDCIVRMHDCGTDNSITAEPAVNDGEVITSLAERVLGRVAAEDIKVPGSDEIIVREGQLIDELLADSIDEAGLVSARIRSPLTCDAEEGVCAMCYVRDLARGTMVNTGEAVGIIAAQSIGE
;
A
#
# COMPACT_ATOMS: atom_id res chain seq x y z
N GLY A 1 9.91 10.83 -13.26
CA GLY A 1 10.24 12.10 -12.63
C GLY A 1 9.01 12.77 -12.02
N SER A 2 9.18 13.43 -10.87
CA SER A 2 8.06 14.15 -10.23
C SER A 2 7.90 15.57 -10.83
N VAL A 3 6.72 16.17 -10.63
CA VAL A 3 6.45 17.57 -11.02
C VAL A 3 7.46 18.53 -10.37
N THR A 4 7.85 18.28 -9.11
CA THR A 4 8.85 19.07 -8.38
C THR A 4 10.23 19.02 -9.05
N GLN A 5 10.66 17.86 -9.52
CA GLN A 5 11.92 17.70 -10.24
C GLN A 5 11.89 18.46 -11.57
N MET A 6 10.78 18.43 -12.31
CA MET A 6 10.59 19.18 -13.55
C MET A 6 10.63 20.70 -13.30
N LYS A 7 9.99 21.18 -12.24
CA LYS A 7 10.01 22.60 -11.83
C LYS A 7 11.44 23.09 -11.52
N GLN A 8 12.26 22.25 -10.89
CA GLN A 8 13.66 22.59 -10.60
C GLN A 8 14.56 22.63 -11.83
N LEU A 9 14.22 21.88 -12.89
CA LEU A 9 14.98 21.87 -14.15
C LEU A 9 14.63 23.04 -15.05
N GLY A 10 13.36 23.40 -15.18
CA GLY A 10 12.90 24.39 -16.17
C GLY A 10 12.18 25.61 -15.59
N GLY A 11 11.91 25.63 -14.30
CA GLY A 11 11.21 26.73 -13.63
C GLY A 11 12.11 27.47 -12.66
N MET A 12 11.87 27.28 -11.36
CA MET A 12 12.61 27.91 -10.26
C MET A 12 12.85 26.86 -9.17
N ARG A 13 14.02 26.87 -8.56
CA ARG A 13 14.34 25.92 -7.49
C ARG A 13 13.58 26.24 -6.20
N GLY A 14 13.39 27.52 -5.87
CA GLY A 14 12.57 27.97 -4.75
C GLY A 14 13.30 28.07 -3.41
N LEU A 15 12.54 27.95 -2.33
CA LEU A 15 13.04 28.11 -0.96
C LEU A 15 13.84 26.87 -0.51
N MET A 16 14.95 27.12 0.18
CA MET A 16 15.82 26.09 0.76
C MET A 16 15.67 26.06 2.28
N ALA A 17 15.81 24.88 2.86
CA ALA A 17 15.80 24.70 4.30
C ALA A 17 17.23 24.69 4.87
N LYS A 18 17.39 25.31 6.05
CA LYS A 18 18.59 25.19 6.88
C LYS A 18 18.66 23.79 7.53
N PRO A 19 19.82 23.37 8.04
CA PRO A 19 19.94 22.08 8.74
C PRO A 19 19.02 21.93 9.96
N ASN A 20 18.66 23.04 10.63
CA ASN A 20 17.73 23.06 11.76
C ASN A 20 16.25 22.97 11.37
N GLY A 21 15.94 23.01 10.07
CA GLY A 21 14.58 22.96 9.55
C GLY A 21 13.97 24.32 9.19
N ASP A 22 14.59 25.44 9.57
CA ASP A 22 14.12 26.77 9.21
C ASP A 22 14.29 27.01 7.71
N ILE A 23 13.40 27.81 7.13
CA ILE A 23 13.44 28.18 5.74
C ILE A 23 14.36 29.39 5.55
N ILE A 24 15.22 29.36 4.53
CA ILE A 24 16.00 30.50 4.11
C ILE A 24 15.08 31.46 3.35
N GLU A 25 14.95 32.70 3.82
CA GLU A 25 14.02 33.69 3.27
C GLU A 25 14.30 34.04 1.78
N THR A 26 15.57 34.00 1.38
CA THR A 26 15.98 34.28 0.01
C THR A 26 15.77 33.05 -0.87
N PRO A 27 14.82 33.06 -1.81
CA PRO A 27 14.58 31.93 -2.70
C PRO A 27 15.68 31.83 -3.77
N ILE A 28 15.89 30.60 -4.28
CA ILE A 28 16.71 30.37 -5.46
C ILE A 28 15.83 30.53 -6.69
N ILE A 29 16.05 31.60 -7.45
CA ILE A 29 15.24 31.94 -8.63
C ILE A 29 15.71 31.14 -9.84
N SER A 30 17.00 30.85 -9.96
CA SER A 30 17.57 30.08 -11.04
C SER A 30 17.13 28.62 -11.03
N ASN A 31 17.09 28.02 -12.20
CA ASN A 31 16.87 26.58 -12.39
C ASN A 31 18.21 25.88 -12.74
N PHE A 32 18.18 24.55 -12.79
CA PHE A 32 19.38 23.80 -13.12
C PHE A 32 19.83 23.95 -14.58
N LYS A 33 18.90 24.28 -15.50
CA LYS A 33 19.25 24.50 -16.91
C LYS A 33 20.08 25.79 -17.09
N GLU A 34 19.71 26.85 -16.39
CA GLU A 34 20.42 28.15 -16.43
C GLU A 34 21.69 28.12 -15.60
N GLY A 35 21.73 27.29 -14.58
CA GLY A 35 22.78 27.21 -13.59
C GLY A 35 22.57 28.18 -12.43
N LEU A 36 23.06 27.79 -11.25
CA LEU A 36 22.94 28.56 -10.02
C LEU A 36 24.12 29.55 -9.87
N SER A 37 23.85 30.69 -9.24
CA SER A 37 24.93 31.56 -8.78
C SER A 37 25.72 30.91 -7.64
N VAL A 38 26.92 31.39 -7.34
CA VAL A 38 27.76 30.83 -6.28
C VAL A 38 27.04 30.86 -4.92
N LEU A 39 26.33 31.94 -4.62
CA LEU A 39 25.59 32.08 -3.35
C LEU A 39 24.38 31.13 -3.29
N GLU A 40 23.63 31.01 -4.37
CA GLU A 40 22.51 30.08 -4.50
C GLU A 40 22.97 28.63 -4.36
N TYR A 41 24.10 28.30 -4.99
CA TYR A 41 24.70 26.98 -4.84
C TYR A 41 25.07 26.69 -3.38
N PHE A 42 25.77 27.66 -2.74
CA PHE A 42 26.13 27.50 -1.31
C PHE A 42 24.90 27.30 -0.43
N ASN A 43 23.85 28.09 -0.58
CA ASN A 43 22.62 27.94 0.17
C ASN A 43 21.98 26.56 -0.05
N SER A 44 22.07 26.02 -1.25
CA SER A 44 21.53 24.70 -1.57
C SER A 44 22.32 23.55 -0.95
N THR A 45 23.61 23.75 -0.63
CA THR A 45 24.46 22.69 -0.02
C THR A 45 24.01 22.28 1.37
N HIS A 46 23.37 23.19 2.14
CA HIS A 46 22.84 22.88 3.46
C HIS A 46 21.75 21.80 3.39
N GLY A 47 20.80 21.94 2.47
CA GLY A 47 19.74 20.96 2.22
C GLY A 47 20.30 19.64 1.68
N ALA A 48 21.24 19.69 0.77
CA ALA A 48 21.89 18.51 0.21
C ALA A 48 22.63 17.70 1.29
N ARG A 49 23.42 18.37 2.14
CA ARG A 49 24.16 17.73 3.23
C ARG A 49 23.22 17.09 4.26
N LYS A 50 22.15 17.81 4.65
CA LYS A 50 21.12 17.26 5.54
C LYS A 50 20.44 16.03 4.91
N GLY A 51 20.07 16.10 3.64
CA GLY A 51 19.45 14.99 2.92
C GLY A 51 20.35 13.75 2.90
N LEU A 52 21.65 13.89 2.69
CA LEU A 52 22.60 12.77 2.75
C LEU A 52 22.69 12.16 4.15
N SER A 53 22.75 12.99 5.19
CA SER A 53 22.77 12.54 6.57
C SER A 53 21.47 11.82 6.97
N ASP A 54 20.33 12.41 6.64
CA ASP A 54 19.02 11.84 6.92
C ASP A 54 18.83 10.50 6.21
N THR A 55 19.29 10.37 4.97
CA THR A 55 19.24 9.10 4.22
C THR A 55 20.06 8.01 4.92
N ALA A 56 21.26 8.31 5.36
CA ALA A 56 22.10 7.34 6.08
C ALA A 56 21.46 6.86 7.39
N LEU A 57 20.85 7.78 8.17
CA LEU A 57 20.15 7.45 9.42
C LEU A 57 18.85 6.67 9.16
N LYS A 58 18.06 7.07 8.16
CA LYS A 58 16.82 6.38 7.80
C LYS A 58 17.06 4.95 7.33
N THR A 59 18.14 4.71 6.59
CA THR A 59 18.53 3.35 6.13
C THR A 59 18.75 2.41 7.32
N ALA A 60 19.47 2.86 8.34
CA ALA A 60 19.70 2.06 9.54
C ALA A 60 18.39 1.75 10.29
N ASN A 61 17.52 2.74 10.46
CA ASN A 61 16.22 2.57 11.11
C ASN A 61 15.29 1.63 10.32
N SER A 62 15.25 1.77 9.00
CA SER A 62 14.48 0.89 8.11
C SER A 62 14.98 -0.56 8.20
N GLY A 63 16.28 -0.78 8.16
CA GLY A 63 16.87 -2.12 8.30
C GLY A 63 16.54 -2.77 9.65
N TYR A 64 16.62 -2.02 10.74
CA TYR A 64 16.25 -2.52 12.07
C TYR A 64 14.74 -2.83 12.17
N LEU A 65 13.88 -1.98 11.61
CA LEU A 65 12.44 -2.23 11.54
C LEU A 65 12.14 -3.51 10.76
N THR A 66 12.72 -3.66 9.57
CA THR A 66 12.55 -4.85 8.73
C THR A 66 12.94 -6.12 9.47
N ARG A 67 14.10 -6.11 10.15
CA ARG A 67 14.53 -7.25 10.93
C ARG A 67 13.53 -7.64 12.01
N ARG A 68 13.03 -6.67 12.79
CA ARG A 68 12.05 -6.92 13.84
C ARG A 68 10.72 -7.46 13.28
N LEU A 69 10.29 -6.94 12.13
CA LEU A 69 9.08 -7.43 11.46
C LEU A 69 9.26 -8.87 10.96
N VAL A 70 10.42 -9.19 10.38
CA VAL A 70 10.73 -10.57 9.95
C VAL A 70 10.76 -11.52 11.15
N ASP A 71 11.42 -11.15 12.24
CA ASP A 71 11.51 -12.00 13.45
C ASP A 71 10.11 -12.36 14.00
N VAL A 72 9.12 -11.46 13.89
CA VAL A 72 7.75 -11.70 14.34
C VAL A 72 6.92 -12.46 13.29
N ALA A 73 7.11 -12.16 12.01
CA ALA A 73 6.23 -12.64 10.94
C ALA A 73 6.73 -13.90 10.21
N GLN A 74 7.95 -14.39 10.50
CA GLN A 74 8.58 -15.50 9.77
C GLN A 74 7.76 -16.81 9.79
N ASP A 75 6.98 -17.03 10.84
CA ASP A 75 6.17 -18.24 11.00
C ASP A 75 4.82 -18.15 10.25
N CYS A 76 4.49 -16.97 9.70
CA CYS A 76 3.30 -16.78 8.90
C CYS A 76 3.52 -17.31 7.47
N ILE A 77 3.20 -18.57 7.28
CA ILE A 77 3.34 -19.31 6.02
C ILE A 77 1.98 -19.81 5.58
N VAL A 78 1.73 -19.89 4.28
CA VAL A 78 0.50 -20.51 3.75
C VAL A 78 0.60 -22.03 3.92
N ARG A 79 -0.14 -22.58 4.88
CA ARG A 79 -0.04 -24.02 5.27
C ARG A 79 -1.03 -24.90 4.55
N MET A 80 -2.20 -24.40 4.23
CA MET A 80 -3.31 -25.16 3.63
C MET A 80 -4.09 -24.34 2.62
N HIS A 81 -4.91 -24.99 1.82
CA HIS A 81 -5.74 -24.31 0.83
C HIS A 81 -6.87 -23.54 1.50
N ASP A 82 -7.64 -24.18 2.38
CA ASP A 82 -8.79 -23.60 3.07
C ASP A 82 -8.84 -24.06 4.54
N CYS A 83 -9.10 -23.13 5.46
CA CYS A 83 -9.29 -23.44 6.88
C CYS A 83 -10.74 -23.72 7.26
N GLY A 84 -11.71 -23.52 6.34
CA GLY A 84 -13.13 -23.76 6.57
C GLY A 84 -13.79 -22.81 7.58
N THR A 85 -13.22 -21.61 7.80
CA THR A 85 -13.78 -20.64 8.75
C THR A 85 -15.03 -19.99 8.21
N ASP A 86 -16.03 -19.80 9.07
CA ASP A 86 -17.23 -18.98 8.82
C ASP A 86 -17.00 -17.50 9.17
N ASN A 87 -15.84 -17.18 9.76
CA ASN A 87 -15.48 -15.83 10.15
C ASN A 87 -15.08 -14.98 8.92
N SER A 88 -15.53 -13.74 8.92
CA SER A 88 -15.29 -12.81 7.82
C SER A 88 -15.14 -11.38 8.30
N ILE A 89 -14.67 -10.51 7.43
CA ILE A 89 -14.61 -9.07 7.65
C ILE A 89 -15.58 -8.39 6.68
N THR A 90 -16.32 -7.41 7.19
CA THR A 90 -17.13 -6.53 6.34
C THR A 90 -16.24 -5.44 5.76
N ALA A 91 -16.12 -5.40 4.45
CA ALA A 91 -15.45 -4.32 3.72
C ALA A 91 -16.48 -3.25 3.38
N GLU A 92 -16.14 -1.99 3.66
CA GLU A 92 -16.91 -0.81 3.34
C GLU A 92 -16.00 0.21 2.63
N PRO A 93 -16.50 1.13 1.81
CA PRO A 93 -15.68 2.18 1.22
C PRO A 93 -15.07 3.05 2.32
N ALA A 94 -13.83 3.49 2.13
CA ALA A 94 -13.19 4.43 3.04
C ALA A 94 -13.63 5.86 2.70
N VAL A 95 -14.37 6.48 3.62
CA VAL A 95 -14.88 7.85 3.47
C VAL A 95 -14.20 8.75 4.49
N ASN A 96 -13.70 9.92 4.07
CA ASN A 96 -13.19 10.95 4.95
C ASN A 96 -13.85 12.29 4.57
N ASP A 97 -14.43 12.96 5.56
CA ASP A 97 -15.13 14.24 5.40
C ASP A 97 -16.19 14.25 4.28
N GLY A 98 -16.83 13.08 4.01
CA GLY A 98 -17.85 12.91 2.97
C GLY A 98 -17.30 12.64 1.57
N GLU A 99 -15.99 12.58 1.38
CA GLU A 99 -15.33 12.17 0.14
C GLU A 99 -14.87 10.72 0.21
N VAL A 100 -15.17 9.93 -0.82
CA VAL A 100 -14.73 8.54 -0.92
C VAL A 100 -13.26 8.52 -1.32
N ILE A 101 -12.37 8.12 -0.39
CA ILE A 101 -10.94 7.99 -0.63
C ILE A 101 -10.61 6.69 -1.37
N THR A 102 -11.29 5.60 -0.96
CA THR A 102 -11.08 4.27 -1.55
C THR A 102 -12.45 3.64 -1.77
N SER A 103 -12.74 3.23 -3.00
CA SER A 103 -14.02 2.59 -3.35
C SER A 103 -14.14 1.20 -2.72
N LEU A 104 -15.36 0.65 -2.68
CA LEU A 104 -15.57 -0.72 -2.24
C LEU A 104 -14.85 -1.70 -3.17
N ALA A 105 -14.90 -1.48 -4.48
CA ALA A 105 -14.22 -2.29 -5.48
C ALA A 105 -12.72 -2.43 -5.22
N GLU A 106 -12.04 -1.33 -4.94
CA GLU A 106 -10.60 -1.35 -4.59
C GLU A 106 -10.30 -2.13 -3.31
N ARG A 107 -11.22 -2.13 -2.35
CA ARG A 107 -11.02 -2.85 -1.07
C ARG A 107 -11.30 -4.35 -1.15
N VAL A 108 -12.18 -4.77 -2.04
CA VAL A 108 -12.53 -6.19 -2.23
C VAL A 108 -11.72 -6.85 -3.34
N LEU A 109 -11.08 -6.08 -4.20
CA LEU A 109 -10.24 -6.59 -5.29
C LEU A 109 -9.16 -7.54 -4.76
N GLY A 110 -9.06 -8.72 -5.36
CA GLY A 110 -8.11 -9.73 -4.96
C GLY A 110 -8.43 -10.41 -3.62
N ARG A 111 -9.66 -10.28 -3.12
CA ARG A 111 -10.15 -10.99 -1.93
C ARG A 111 -11.08 -12.14 -2.34
N VAL A 112 -11.38 -13.03 -1.39
CA VAL A 112 -12.37 -14.09 -1.56
C VAL A 112 -13.65 -13.69 -0.84
N ALA A 113 -14.80 -13.83 -1.52
CA ALA A 113 -16.09 -13.60 -0.93
C ALA A 113 -16.37 -14.62 0.19
N ALA A 114 -16.82 -14.16 1.35
CA ALA A 114 -17.19 -15.02 2.47
C ALA A 114 -18.65 -15.48 2.41
N GLU A 115 -19.47 -14.83 1.59
CA GLU A 115 -20.86 -15.17 1.31
C GLU A 115 -21.21 -14.72 -0.11
N ASP A 116 -22.37 -15.18 -0.62
CA ASP A 116 -22.85 -14.75 -1.94
C ASP A 116 -23.13 -13.24 -1.96
N ILE A 117 -22.43 -12.53 -2.83
CA ILE A 117 -22.63 -11.09 -3.03
C ILE A 117 -23.68 -10.90 -4.12
N LYS A 118 -24.83 -10.30 -3.74
CA LYS A 118 -25.99 -10.12 -4.61
C LYS A 118 -26.20 -8.67 -5.01
N VAL A 119 -26.84 -8.45 -6.16
CA VAL A 119 -27.30 -7.12 -6.58
C VAL A 119 -28.35 -6.59 -5.60
N PRO A 120 -28.27 -5.35 -5.10
CA PRO A 120 -29.29 -4.77 -4.23
C PRO A 120 -30.68 -4.79 -4.88
N GLY A 121 -31.65 -5.42 -4.21
CA GLY A 121 -33.02 -5.52 -4.71
C GLY A 121 -33.30 -6.62 -5.75
N SER A 122 -32.32 -7.47 -6.01
CA SER A 122 -32.42 -8.65 -6.89
C SER A 122 -31.82 -9.89 -6.20
N ASP A 123 -32.24 -11.08 -6.61
CA ASP A 123 -31.61 -12.33 -6.20
C ASP A 123 -30.43 -12.74 -7.09
N GLU A 124 -30.04 -11.87 -8.00
CA GLU A 124 -28.91 -12.09 -8.90
C GLU A 124 -27.60 -12.07 -8.13
N ILE A 125 -26.80 -13.11 -8.25
CA ILE A 125 -25.51 -13.28 -7.60
C ILE A 125 -24.41 -12.73 -8.50
N ILE A 126 -23.66 -11.73 -8.05
CA ILE A 126 -22.49 -11.18 -8.73
C ILE A 126 -21.28 -12.07 -8.45
N VAL A 127 -21.05 -12.40 -7.18
CA VAL A 127 -19.93 -13.24 -6.73
C VAL A 127 -20.45 -14.31 -5.79
N ARG A 128 -20.03 -15.56 -6.03
CA ARG A 128 -20.38 -16.68 -5.16
C ARG A 128 -19.44 -16.76 -3.95
N GLU A 129 -19.95 -17.33 -2.88
CA GLU A 129 -19.13 -17.70 -1.73
C GLU A 129 -17.90 -18.53 -2.17
N GLY A 130 -16.73 -18.21 -1.60
CA GLY A 130 -15.46 -18.85 -1.92
C GLY A 130 -14.84 -18.47 -3.26
N GLN A 131 -15.46 -17.57 -4.03
CA GLN A 131 -14.93 -17.10 -5.31
C GLN A 131 -13.96 -15.94 -5.10
N LEU A 132 -12.83 -15.97 -5.84
CA LEU A 132 -11.89 -14.85 -5.92
C LEU A 132 -12.53 -13.69 -6.70
N ILE A 133 -12.47 -12.50 -6.13
CA ILE A 133 -12.94 -11.27 -6.77
C ILE A 133 -11.80 -10.72 -7.62
N ASP A 134 -11.93 -10.87 -8.94
CA ASP A 134 -11.01 -10.28 -9.93
C ASP A 134 -11.44 -8.85 -10.30
N GLU A 135 -10.73 -8.25 -11.24
CA GLU A 135 -10.98 -6.88 -11.69
C GLU A 135 -12.40 -6.72 -12.26
N LEU A 136 -12.89 -7.68 -13.07
CA LEU A 136 -14.21 -7.62 -13.69
C LEU A 136 -15.34 -7.72 -12.66
N LEU A 137 -15.18 -8.60 -11.68
CA LEU A 137 -16.15 -8.75 -10.59
C LEU A 137 -16.14 -7.55 -9.66
N ALA A 138 -14.97 -6.94 -9.39
CA ALA A 138 -14.85 -5.73 -8.60
C ALA A 138 -15.56 -4.55 -9.27
N ASP A 139 -15.41 -4.38 -10.59
CA ASP A 139 -16.12 -3.36 -11.38
C ASP A 139 -17.64 -3.59 -11.33
N SER A 140 -18.09 -4.85 -11.44
CA SER A 140 -19.52 -5.20 -11.33
C SER A 140 -20.10 -4.89 -9.94
N ILE A 141 -19.33 -5.05 -8.87
CA ILE A 141 -19.72 -4.69 -7.50
C ILE A 141 -19.91 -3.17 -7.36
N ASP A 142 -19.02 -2.38 -7.98
CA ASP A 142 -19.08 -0.92 -7.97
C ASP A 142 -20.28 -0.40 -8.80
N GLU A 143 -20.51 -0.95 -9.98
CA GLU A 143 -21.67 -0.66 -10.84
C GLU A 143 -22.99 -1.00 -10.15
N ALA A 144 -23.05 -2.07 -9.36
CA ALA A 144 -24.23 -2.46 -8.59
C ALA A 144 -24.51 -1.53 -7.39
N GLY A 145 -23.58 -0.62 -7.05
CA GLY A 145 -23.74 0.36 -5.98
C GLY A 145 -23.81 -0.26 -4.57
N LEU A 146 -23.08 -1.35 -4.34
CA LEU A 146 -23.01 -2.01 -3.04
C LEU A 146 -22.29 -1.12 -2.03
N VAL A 147 -22.82 -1.06 -0.81
CA VAL A 147 -22.23 -0.29 0.31
C VAL A 147 -21.30 -1.13 1.18
N SER A 148 -21.43 -2.46 1.15
CA SER A 148 -20.58 -3.36 1.93
C SER A 148 -20.53 -4.74 1.30
N ALA A 149 -19.45 -5.48 1.56
CA ALA A 149 -19.31 -6.87 1.17
C ALA A 149 -18.55 -7.65 2.24
N ARG A 150 -18.94 -8.92 2.48
CA ARG A 150 -18.24 -9.80 3.42
C ARG A 150 -17.14 -10.56 2.68
N ILE A 151 -15.91 -10.40 3.16
CA ILE A 151 -14.72 -11.00 2.56
C ILE A 151 -13.94 -11.81 3.58
N ARG A 152 -13.20 -12.81 3.10
CA ARG A 152 -12.23 -13.55 3.90
C ARG A 152 -10.97 -12.73 4.14
N SER A 153 -10.35 -12.94 5.31
CA SER A 153 -9.16 -12.19 5.71
C SER A 153 -8.20 -13.08 6.49
N PRO A 154 -6.87 -12.82 6.40
CA PRO A 154 -5.89 -13.46 7.28
C PRO A 154 -6.14 -13.20 8.77
N LEU A 155 -6.81 -12.09 9.12
CA LEU A 155 -7.10 -11.72 10.50
C LEU A 155 -8.17 -12.63 11.18
N THR A 156 -8.99 -13.27 10.37
CA THR A 156 -10.08 -14.17 10.82
C THR A 156 -9.83 -15.60 10.37
N CYS A 157 -8.59 -15.93 10.03
CA CYS A 157 -8.21 -17.29 9.61
C CYS A 157 -8.14 -18.21 10.83
N ASP A 158 -8.80 -19.37 10.76
CA ASP A 158 -8.82 -20.39 11.83
C ASP A 158 -7.73 -21.49 11.62
N ALA A 159 -6.73 -21.24 10.78
CA ALA A 159 -5.58 -22.14 10.64
C ALA A 159 -4.78 -22.18 11.96
N GLU A 160 -4.45 -23.37 12.47
CA GLU A 160 -3.70 -23.55 13.71
C GLU A 160 -2.30 -22.92 13.63
N GLU A 161 -1.66 -23.00 12.45
CA GLU A 161 -0.36 -22.40 12.16
C GLU A 161 -0.39 -21.66 10.84
N GLY A 162 0.17 -20.45 10.81
CA GLY A 162 0.24 -19.63 9.61
C GLY A 162 -1.12 -19.13 9.12
N VAL A 163 -1.37 -19.24 7.82
CA VAL A 163 -2.63 -18.83 7.17
C VAL A 163 -3.03 -19.83 6.08
N CYS A 164 -4.29 -19.84 5.68
CA CYS A 164 -4.72 -20.60 4.50
C CYS A 164 -4.73 -19.72 3.24
N ALA A 165 -4.69 -20.37 2.06
CA ALA A 165 -4.68 -19.65 0.79
C ALA A 165 -5.97 -18.86 0.55
N MET A 166 -7.13 -19.38 0.96
CA MET A 166 -8.43 -18.72 0.82
C MET A 166 -8.57 -17.44 1.67
N CYS A 167 -7.89 -17.35 2.81
CA CYS A 167 -7.88 -16.16 3.65
C CYS A 167 -6.83 -15.14 3.24
N TYR A 168 -5.65 -15.59 2.78
CA TYR A 168 -4.59 -14.71 2.28
C TYR A 168 -4.90 -14.19 0.88
N VAL A 169 -5.30 -15.08 0.00
CA VAL A 169 -5.86 -14.94 -1.33
C VAL A 169 -4.85 -14.70 -2.44
N ARG A 170 -4.66 -13.46 -2.88
CA ARG A 170 -3.93 -13.14 -4.12
C ARG A 170 -2.43 -12.95 -3.90
N ASP A 171 -1.62 -13.65 -4.68
CA ASP A 171 -0.21 -13.31 -4.88
C ASP A 171 -0.15 -12.10 -5.83
N LEU A 172 0.31 -10.96 -5.33
CA LEU A 172 0.37 -9.72 -6.10
C LEU A 172 1.39 -9.77 -7.25
N ALA A 173 2.41 -10.63 -7.15
CA ALA A 173 3.39 -10.78 -8.22
C ALA A 173 2.86 -11.57 -9.40
N ARG A 174 2.05 -12.61 -9.15
CA ARG A 174 1.49 -13.51 -10.18
C ARG A 174 0.08 -13.17 -10.59
N GLY A 175 -0.66 -12.43 -9.76
CA GLY A 175 -2.07 -12.12 -9.98
C GLY A 175 -3.04 -13.30 -9.76
N THR A 176 -2.55 -14.43 -9.28
CA THR A 176 -3.32 -15.66 -9.02
C THR A 176 -3.40 -15.97 -7.53
N MET A 177 -4.19 -16.97 -7.15
CA MET A 177 -4.23 -17.47 -5.78
C MET A 177 -2.81 -17.88 -5.32
N VAL A 178 -2.48 -17.55 -4.07
CA VAL A 178 -1.19 -17.89 -3.46
C VAL A 178 -1.02 -19.41 -3.33
N ASN A 179 0.21 -19.88 -3.51
CA ASN A 179 0.53 -21.29 -3.35
C ASN A 179 0.74 -21.64 -1.87
N THR A 180 0.41 -22.88 -1.51
CA THR A 180 0.80 -23.45 -0.21
C THR A 180 2.33 -23.53 -0.10
N GLY A 181 2.85 -23.18 1.07
CA GLY A 181 4.31 -23.10 1.33
C GLY A 181 4.90 -21.70 1.13
N GLU A 182 4.16 -20.73 0.65
CA GLU A 182 4.65 -19.35 0.48
C GLU A 182 4.83 -18.66 1.84
N ALA A 183 6.01 -18.07 2.06
CA ALA A 183 6.35 -17.36 3.30
C ALA A 183 5.83 -15.92 3.28
N VAL A 184 4.52 -15.76 3.33
CA VAL A 184 3.84 -14.47 3.16
C VAL A 184 4.17 -13.45 4.24
N GLY A 185 4.49 -13.91 5.45
CA GLY A 185 4.91 -13.04 6.54
C GLY A 185 6.25 -12.35 6.27
N ILE A 186 7.22 -13.06 5.72
CA ILE A 186 8.52 -12.49 5.33
C ILE A 186 8.34 -11.50 4.19
N ILE A 187 7.53 -11.84 3.18
CA ILE A 187 7.23 -10.95 2.05
C ILE A 187 6.60 -9.65 2.53
N ALA A 188 5.61 -9.73 3.43
CA ALA A 188 4.96 -8.57 4.02
C ALA A 188 5.95 -7.72 4.83
N ALA A 189 6.79 -8.34 5.66
CA ALA A 189 7.79 -7.64 6.46
C ALA A 189 8.82 -6.89 5.61
N GLN A 190 9.28 -7.49 4.52
CA GLN A 190 10.20 -6.86 3.57
C GLN A 190 9.54 -5.70 2.83
N SER A 191 8.30 -5.88 2.33
CA SER A 191 7.54 -4.81 1.66
C SER A 191 7.27 -3.60 2.57
N ILE A 192 7.01 -3.82 3.86
CA ILE A 192 6.79 -2.72 4.82
C ILE A 192 8.10 -2.02 5.17
N GLY A 193 9.21 -2.76 5.18
CA GLY A 193 10.54 -2.28 5.58
C GLY A 193 11.31 -1.55 4.48
N GLU A 194 10.97 -1.73 3.21
CA GLU A 194 11.52 -0.99 2.08
C GLU A 194 10.95 0.43 1.99
#